data_e35559f1d40526b464fbf29150731e7e
#
_entry.id   e35559f1d40526b464fbf29150731e7e
#
_cell.length_a   1.000
_cell.length_b   1.000
_cell.length_c   1.000
_cell.angle_alpha   90.00
_cell.angle_beta   90.00
_cell.angle_gamma   90.00
#
_symmetry.space_group_name_H-M   'P 1'
#
loop_
_entity.id
_entity.type
_entity.pdbx_description
1 polymer ?
#
loop_
_entity_poly.entity_id
_entity_poly.type
_entity_poly.pdbx_seq_one_letter_code
_entity_poly.pdbx_strand_id
1 'polypeptide(L)'
;MANRYASRGGWRTGALLIAAVMGAPLLSATPAAAAHGAVPGDFNGDGYRDAVLPAPGANVAGKAGAGAVVVLYGSKSGLSTSRRATITQNTAGVPGAAETDDGFGAATATADLNRDGYADLVISTPYEDTPRGRDAGMVTVLWGGRKGLTSGTDLPATTAGSYYGLDVAALSTGPGVRTEVLVAGYEGAMSFTGPFSSKGTYGQAVENRDTASVGSVALGDLDGEGYPDEVAVTVPLSELSGGAVYIDPVIGGEQQKGNGLIAATGDVNGDGYADLVVGDPDEPDKPGADGALGGRVLLWYGSAHGIARDAEPVQLTQDTPGVPGASEKEDGFGDALTVADLNRDGLADIVVGAPLEDTGRRNAGQVTVIPGRRTGALGGGAYAFTQDTADVPGADESEDAFGSTVAVGDINKDGKPELLISAAEENFSTGAVWVLPGGTGGPTAKGSRMITAASVGFPQKENTRLGG
;
A
#
# COMPACT_ATOMS: atom_id res chain seq x y z
N MET A 1 0.82 -61.85 -40.70
CA MET A 1 -0.34 -62.09 -41.58
C MET A 1 -1.09 -60.81 -41.62
N ALA A 2 -0.90 -60.02 -42.66
CA ALA A 2 -1.72 -59.84 -43.82
C ALA A 2 -3.09 -59.29 -43.48
N ASN A 3 -3.40 -58.07 -43.85
CA ASN A 3 -3.75 -57.43 -45.14
C ASN A 3 -5.22 -56.98 -44.97
N ARG A 4 -5.74 -55.84 -45.38
CA ARG A 4 -5.67 -54.97 -46.57
C ARG A 4 -6.81 -53.96 -46.49
N TYR A 5 -6.58 -52.71 -46.98
CA TYR A 5 -7.35 -51.90 -47.94
C TYR A 5 -8.87 -51.70 -47.71
N ALA A 6 -9.49 -50.53 -47.88
CA ALA A 6 -9.35 -49.53 -48.93
C ALA A 6 -10.24 -48.27 -48.67
N SER A 7 -9.79 -47.17 -49.24
CA SER A 7 -10.31 -45.90 -49.59
C SER A 7 -11.80 -45.71 -49.97
N ARG A 8 -12.33 -44.47 -49.71
CA ARG A 8 -13.09 -43.54 -50.58
C ARG A 8 -13.52 -42.37 -49.73
N GLY A 9 -13.17 -41.16 -49.89
CA GLY A 9 -13.40 -40.18 -50.88
C GLY A 9 -14.74 -39.44 -50.68
N GLY A 10 -14.71 -38.19 -50.19
CA GLY A 10 -15.90 -37.35 -50.10
C GLY A 10 -15.53 -35.93 -49.63
N TRP A 11 -15.34 -35.04 -50.58
CA TRP A 11 -15.21 -33.59 -50.36
C TRP A 11 -16.51 -33.06 -49.82
N ARG A 12 -16.48 -32.39 -48.67
CA ARG A 12 -17.51 -31.39 -48.28
C ARG A 12 -16.82 -30.14 -47.78
N THR A 13 -17.11 -29.08 -48.50
CA THR A 13 -16.87 -27.66 -48.19
C THR A 13 -17.35 -27.38 -46.75
N GLY A 14 -16.43 -27.07 -45.87
CA GLY A 14 -16.71 -26.58 -44.53
C GLY A 14 -16.32 -25.10 -44.44
N ALA A 15 -17.30 -24.26 -44.14
CA ALA A 15 -17.16 -22.83 -43.97
C ALA A 15 -16.18 -22.49 -42.82
N LEU A 16 -15.27 -21.57 -43.12
CA LEU A 16 -14.35 -20.97 -42.14
C LEU A 16 -15.20 -20.06 -41.22
N LEU A 17 -15.47 -20.51 -40.01
CA LEU A 17 -15.95 -19.64 -38.93
C LEU A 17 -14.73 -18.93 -38.35
N ILE A 18 -14.54 -17.68 -38.69
CA ILE A 18 -13.65 -16.78 -38.00
C ILE A 18 -14.32 -16.46 -36.67
N ALA A 19 -13.90 -17.12 -35.58
CA ALA A 19 -14.21 -16.70 -34.23
C ALA A 19 -13.40 -15.43 -33.97
N ALA A 20 -14.07 -14.27 -33.97
CA ALA A 20 -13.54 -13.05 -33.42
C ALA A 20 -13.39 -13.27 -31.90
N VAL A 21 -12.17 -13.50 -31.46
CA VAL A 21 -11.82 -13.36 -30.05
C VAL A 21 -11.95 -11.88 -29.71
N MET A 22 -13.09 -11.50 -29.16
CA MET A 22 -13.19 -10.22 -28.46
C MET A 22 -12.31 -10.34 -27.22
N GLY A 23 -11.15 -9.69 -27.27
CA GLY A 23 -10.32 -9.49 -26.11
C GLY A 23 -11.14 -8.76 -25.06
N ALA A 24 -11.47 -9.45 -23.97
CA ALA A 24 -11.93 -8.77 -22.77
C ALA A 24 -10.81 -7.80 -22.35
N PRO A 25 -11.12 -6.55 -21.98
CA PRO A 25 -10.10 -5.69 -21.41
C PRO A 25 -9.59 -6.40 -20.14
N LEU A 26 -8.30 -6.66 -20.09
CA LEU A 26 -7.61 -7.03 -18.87
C LEU A 26 -7.86 -5.87 -17.90
N LEU A 27 -8.75 -6.08 -16.94
CA LEU A 27 -8.87 -5.21 -15.78
C LEU A 27 -7.53 -5.36 -15.05
N SER A 28 -6.65 -4.38 -15.24
CA SER A 28 -5.44 -4.27 -14.44
C SER A 28 -5.85 -4.36 -12.97
N ALA A 29 -5.36 -5.38 -12.28
CA ALA A 29 -5.48 -5.48 -10.84
C ALA A 29 -4.93 -4.17 -10.26
N THR A 30 -5.69 -3.51 -9.40
CA THR A 30 -5.16 -2.38 -8.65
C THR A 30 -4.09 -2.95 -7.72
N PRO A 31 -2.87 -2.40 -7.73
CA PRO A 31 -1.82 -2.88 -6.85
C PRO A 31 -2.29 -2.82 -5.40
N ALA A 32 -1.96 -3.85 -4.63
CA ALA A 32 -2.02 -3.77 -3.18
C ALA A 32 -0.94 -2.78 -2.76
N ALA A 33 -1.34 -1.60 -2.31
CA ALA A 33 -0.40 -0.66 -1.74
C ALA A 33 -0.03 -1.14 -0.34
N ALA A 34 1.25 -1.25 -0.03
CA ALA A 34 1.72 -1.28 1.34
C ALA A 34 1.32 0.06 1.96
N ALA A 35 0.63 0.03 3.09
CA ALA A 35 -0.05 1.25 3.48
C ALA A 35 0.12 1.56 4.95
N HIS A 36 1.11 2.34 5.22
CA HIS A 36 1.00 3.30 6.29
C HIS A 36 0.36 4.55 5.69
N GLY A 37 -0.97 4.71 5.76
CA GLY A 37 -1.58 5.93 5.24
C GLY A 37 -2.94 5.78 4.57
N ALA A 38 -3.34 6.79 3.79
CA ALA A 38 -4.63 6.86 3.12
C ALA A 38 -4.77 5.83 1.99
N VAL A 39 -5.70 4.90 2.13
CA VAL A 39 -5.95 3.83 1.15
C VAL A 39 -7.31 4.04 0.50
N PRO A 40 -7.42 4.07 -0.84
CA PRO A 40 -8.70 4.23 -1.53
C PRO A 40 -9.42 2.90 -1.74
N GLY A 41 -10.75 2.87 -1.47
CA GLY A 41 -11.64 1.73 -1.73
C GLY A 41 -13.09 2.18 -1.89
N ASP A 42 -13.92 1.47 -2.64
CA ASP A 42 -15.36 1.75 -2.75
C ASP A 42 -16.12 0.93 -1.70
N PHE A 43 -16.20 1.45 -0.47
CA PHE A 43 -16.79 0.75 0.67
C PHE A 43 -18.33 0.75 0.64
N ASN A 44 -18.93 1.67 -0.10
CA ASN A 44 -20.39 1.85 -0.15
C ASN A 44 -21.02 1.40 -1.47
N GLY A 45 -20.22 1.03 -2.48
CA GLY A 45 -20.66 0.54 -3.78
C GLY A 45 -21.28 1.61 -4.67
N ASP A 46 -20.97 2.90 -4.45
CA ASP A 46 -21.50 3.98 -5.28
C ASP A 46 -20.66 4.22 -6.55
N GLY A 47 -19.57 3.50 -6.68
CA GLY A 47 -18.65 3.48 -7.80
C GLY A 47 -17.61 4.59 -7.78
N TYR A 48 -17.53 5.37 -6.71
CA TYR A 48 -16.46 6.29 -6.40
C TYR A 48 -15.54 5.65 -5.36
N ARG A 49 -14.24 5.84 -5.47
CA ARG A 49 -13.33 5.35 -4.43
C ARG A 49 -13.39 6.28 -3.23
N ASP A 50 -13.53 5.69 -2.06
CA ASP A 50 -13.47 6.38 -0.78
C ASP A 50 -12.01 6.43 -0.32
N ALA A 51 -11.64 7.37 0.53
CA ALA A 51 -10.32 7.45 1.14
C ALA A 51 -10.39 7.13 2.63
N VAL A 52 -9.44 6.32 3.08
CA VAL A 52 -9.19 6.07 4.50
C VAL A 52 -8.05 6.98 4.94
N LEU A 53 -8.28 7.77 5.96
CA LEU A 53 -7.27 8.60 6.61
C LEU A 53 -7.01 8.02 8.00
N PRO A 54 -5.90 7.30 8.21
CA PRO A 54 -5.49 6.85 9.52
C PRO A 54 -5.24 8.02 10.47
N ALA A 55 -5.46 7.78 11.74
CA ALA A 55 -5.17 8.71 12.83
C ALA A 55 -4.77 7.90 14.08
N PRO A 56 -3.65 7.16 14.03
CA PRO A 56 -3.28 6.20 15.08
C PRO A 56 -2.99 6.88 16.42
N GLY A 57 -2.58 8.14 16.41
CA GLY A 57 -2.36 8.93 17.63
C GLY A 57 -3.63 9.57 18.23
N ALA A 58 -4.81 9.37 17.62
CA ALA A 58 -6.03 10.02 18.06
C ALA A 58 -6.43 9.65 19.49
N ASN A 59 -6.92 10.66 20.24
CA ASN A 59 -7.52 10.44 21.55
C ASN A 59 -8.98 10.00 21.38
N VAL A 60 -9.33 8.85 21.93
CA VAL A 60 -10.69 8.30 21.88
C VAL A 60 -11.23 8.17 23.30
N ALA A 61 -12.26 8.95 23.63
CA ALA A 61 -12.93 8.92 24.94
C ALA A 61 -11.94 9.11 26.13
N GLY A 62 -10.92 9.94 25.96
CA GLY A 62 -9.90 10.21 26.97
C GLY A 62 -8.72 9.22 26.99
N LYS A 63 -8.66 8.29 26.05
CA LYS A 63 -7.55 7.36 25.85
C LYS A 63 -6.62 7.92 24.76
N ALA A 64 -5.47 8.45 25.17
CA ALA A 64 -4.48 8.99 24.24
C ALA A 64 -3.89 7.86 23.38
N GLY A 65 -3.64 8.12 22.08
CA GLY A 65 -3.07 7.12 21.19
C GLY A 65 -3.93 5.88 20.94
N ALA A 66 -5.22 5.91 21.34
CA ALA A 66 -6.09 4.76 21.10
C ALA A 66 -6.36 4.53 19.59
N GLY A 67 -6.27 5.59 18.82
CA GLY A 67 -6.35 5.53 17.37
C GLY A 67 -7.76 5.58 16.79
N ALA A 68 -7.82 6.05 15.56
CA ALA A 68 -9.04 6.14 14.75
C ALA A 68 -8.71 6.03 13.26
N VAL A 69 -9.71 5.72 12.45
CA VAL A 69 -9.66 5.93 11.01
C VAL A 69 -10.81 6.82 10.57
N VAL A 70 -10.55 7.72 9.63
CA VAL A 70 -11.57 8.56 9.01
C VAL A 70 -11.77 8.10 7.59
N VAL A 71 -12.97 7.63 7.28
CA VAL A 71 -13.36 7.31 5.90
C VAL A 71 -14.03 8.54 5.30
N LEU A 72 -13.49 9.05 4.22
CA LEU A 72 -14.09 10.12 3.41
C LEU A 72 -14.69 9.51 2.15
N TYR A 73 -16.01 9.61 2.02
CA TYR A 73 -16.70 9.05 0.87
C TYR A 73 -16.47 9.87 -0.40
N GLY A 74 -16.01 9.19 -1.44
CA GLY A 74 -15.77 9.74 -2.76
C GLY A 74 -17.03 10.29 -3.44
N SER A 75 -16.84 11.08 -4.47
CA SER A 75 -17.91 11.60 -5.32
C SER A 75 -17.35 12.20 -6.60
N LYS A 76 -18.22 12.50 -7.57
CA LYS A 76 -17.86 13.21 -8.79
C LYS A 76 -17.05 14.51 -8.55
N SER A 77 -17.21 15.13 -7.40
CA SER A 77 -16.46 16.36 -7.02
C SER A 77 -15.24 16.07 -6.12
N GLY A 78 -14.84 14.81 -6.00
CA GLY A 78 -13.77 14.34 -5.11
C GLY A 78 -14.26 14.12 -3.67
N LEU A 79 -13.32 14.15 -2.71
CA LEU A 79 -13.56 13.97 -1.29
C LEU A 79 -14.23 15.19 -0.66
N SER A 80 -15.02 14.94 0.38
CA SER A 80 -15.61 16.01 1.20
C SER A 80 -15.59 15.61 2.68
N THR A 81 -15.08 16.50 3.53
CA THR A 81 -15.05 16.30 4.98
C THR A 81 -16.44 16.23 5.62
N SER A 82 -17.50 16.66 4.90
CA SER A 82 -18.89 16.54 5.36
C SER A 82 -19.49 15.14 5.10
N ARG A 83 -18.89 14.38 4.18
CA ARG A 83 -19.29 12.98 3.86
C ARG A 83 -18.26 12.03 4.43
N ARG A 84 -18.29 11.84 5.73
CA ARG A 84 -17.30 11.01 6.42
C ARG A 84 -17.92 10.07 7.46
N ALA A 85 -17.17 9.02 7.78
CA ALA A 85 -17.33 8.23 8.99
C ALA A 85 -16.02 8.26 9.77
N THR A 86 -16.10 8.48 11.09
CA THR A 86 -14.96 8.29 11.98
C THR A 86 -15.19 6.99 12.73
N ILE A 87 -14.25 6.06 12.61
CA ILE A 87 -14.33 4.70 13.14
C ILE A 87 -13.23 4.52 14.17
N THR A 88 -13.58 3.93 15.31
CA THR A 88 -12.69 3.60 16.42
C THR A 88 -13.09 2.23 16.95
N GLN A 89 -12.32 1.62 17.82
CA GLN A 89 -12.73 0.38 18.49
C GLN A 89 -13.99 0.55 19.36
N ASN A 90 -14.32 1.77 19.78
CA ASN A 90 -15.60 2.05 20.47
C ASN A 90 -16.80 2.19 19.53
N THR A 91 -16.61 2.11 18.20
CA THR A 91 -17.70 2.15 17.22
C THR A 91 -18.48 0.84 17.28
N ALA A 92 -19.81 0.94 17.36
CA ALA A 92 -20.66 -0.25 17.44
C ALA A 92 -20.42 -1.20 16.24
N GLY A 93 -20.16 -2.46 16.53
CA GLY A 93 -19.86 -3.48 15.53
C GLY A 93 -18.38 -3.62 15.16
N VAL A 94 -17.50 -2.82 15.72
CA VAL A 94 -16.05 -2.96 15.61
C VAL A 94 -15.55 -3.78 16.78
N PRO A 95 -14.71 -4.81 16.57
CA PRO A 95 -14.07 -5.56 17.62
C PRO A 95 -13.08 -4.72 18.45
N GLY A 96 -12.80 -5.18 19.69
CA GLY A 96 -11.89 -4.51 20.62
C GLY A 96 -12.57 -3.44 21.47
N ALA A 97 -11.77 -2.67 22.17
CA ALA A 97 -12.19 -1.52 22.95
C ALA A 97 -11.01 -0.53 22.99
N ALA A 98 -11.27 0.75 22.74
CA ALA A 98 -10.20 1.75 22.71
C ALA A 98 -9.49 1.84 24.07
N GLU A 99 -8.20 1.58 24.11
CA GLU A 99 -7.30 1.70 25.25
C GLU A 99 -6.19 2.73 24.93
N THR A 100 -5.38 3.06 25.92
CA THR A 100 -4.31 4.05 25.70
C THR A 100 -3.17 3.40 24.92
N ASP A 101 -2.73 4.08 23.86
CA ASP A 101 -1.62 3.69 23.00
C ASP A 101 -1.86 2.43 22.14
N ASP A 102 -3.11 2.00 21.92
CA ASP A 102 -3.43 0.85 21.05
C ASP A 102 -3.03 1.06 19.60
N GLY A 103 -3.11 2.31 19.10
CA GLY A 103 -2.74 2.65 17.74
C GLY A 103 -3.70 2.09 16.67
N PHE A 104 -5.02 2.04 16.93
CA PHE A 104 -5.99 1.60 15.93
C PHE A 104 -5.88 2.43 14.65
N GLY A 105 -5.61 1.76 13.53
CA GLY A 105 -5.33 2.38 12.24
C GLY A 105 -3.84 2.58 11.97
N ALA A 106 -2.92 1.96 12.71
CA ALA A 106 -1.48 2.05 12.44
C ALA A 106 -1.12 1.61 11.02
N ALA A 107 -1.75 0.56 10.51
CA ALA A 107 -1.68 0.17 9.11
C ALA A 107 -3.08 -0.17 8.59
N THR A 108 -3.31 0.02 7.28
CA THR A 108 -4.59 -0.26 6.63
C THR A 108 -4.39 -0.82 5.23
N ALA A 109 -5.27 -1.74 4.83
CA ALA A 109 -5.32 -2.27 3.47
C ALA A 109 -6.77 -2.46 3.00
N THR A 110 -7.01 -2.43 1.69
CA THR A 110 -8.36 -2.57 1.12
C THR A 110 -8.42 -3.63 0.04
N ALA A 111 -9.44 -4.49 0.11
CA ALA A 111 -9.78 -5.44 -0.94
C ALA A 111 -11.25 -5.85 -0.79
N ASP A 112 -11.89 -6.35 -1.85
CA ASP A 112 -13.18 -7.03 -1.74
C ASP A 112 -12.93 -8.50 -1.34
N LEU A 113 -12.75 -8.73 -0.02
CA LEU A 113 -12.31 -10.01 0.54
C LEU A 113 -13.40 -11.09 0.45
N ASN A 114 -14.64 -10.69 0.67
CA ASN A 114 -15.79 -11.60 0.65
C ASN A 114 -16.47 -11.68 -0.72
N ARG A 115 -16.02 -10.89 -1.70
CA ARG A 115 -16.47 -10.83 -3.10
C ARG A 115 -17.95 -10.47 -3.24
N ASP A 116 -18.41 -9.55 -2.42
CA ASP A 116 -19.78 -9.05 -2.48
C ASP A 116 -19.94 -7.76 -3.31
N GLY A 117 -18.83 -7.25 -3.86
CA GLY A 117 -18.76 -6.07 -4.72
C GLY A 117 -18.56 -4.75 -3.97
N TYR A 118 -18.28 -4.81 -2.68
CA TYR A 118 -17.86 -3.69 -1.85
C TYR A 118 -16.43 -3.91 -1.40
N ALA A 119 -15.64 -2.86 -1.36
CA ALA A 119 -14.34 -2.97 -0.73
C ALA A 119 -14.49 -3.17 0.78
N ASP A 120 -13.67 -4.05 1.36
CA ASP A 120 -13.52 -4.24 2.79
C ASP A 120 -12.26 -3.50 3.25
N LEU A 121 -12.18 -3.13 4.52
CA LEU A 121 -11.04 -2.44 5.11
C LEU A 121 -10.40 -3.31 6.19
N VAL A 122 -9.15 -3.67 5.98
CA VAL A 122 -8.29 -4.31 6.98
C VAL A 122 -7.61 -3.21 7.78
N ILE A 123 -7.68 -3.30 9.10
CA ILE A 123 -7.11 -2.30 10.03
C ILE A 123 -6.25 -3.03 11.05
N SER A 124 -5.05 -2.55 11.28
CA SER A 124 -4.18 -3.01 12.34
C SER A 124 -4.31 -2.18 13.62
N THR A 125 -4.06 -2.84 14.74
CA THR A 125 -3.96 -2.27 16.09
C THR A 125 -2.80 -2.98 16.79
N PRO A 126 -1.55 -2.63 16.49
CA PRO A 126 -0.39 -3.46 16.87
C PRO A 126 -0.11 -3.49 18.37
N TYR A 127 -0.62 -2.54 19.13
CA TYR A 127 -0.39 -2.43 20.58
C TYR A 127 -1.61 -2.83 21.41
N GLU A 128 -2.64 -3.42 20.80
CA GLU A 128 -3.84 -3.91 21.48
C GLU A 128 -3.50 -4.96 22.54
N ASP A 129 -4.02 -4.77 23.75
CA ASP A 129 -3.98 -5.75 24.82
C ASP A 129 -5.04 -6.83 24.59
N THR A 130 -4.63 -8.06 24.38
CA THR A 130 -5.56 -9.18 24.14
C THR A 130 -5.42 -10.22 25.24
N PRO A 131 -6.34 -11.21 25.35
CA PRO A 131 -6.17 -12.34 26.27
C PRO A 131 -4.86 -13.13 26.07
N ARG A 132 -4.14 -12.90 24.97
CA ARG A 132 -2.85 -13.54 24.67
C ARG A 132 -1.66 -12.82 25.29
N GLY A 133 -1.79 -11.55 25.61
CA GLY A 133 -0.74 -10.76 26.22
C GLY A 133 -0.97 -9.26 26.08
N ARG A 134 -0.13 -8.51 26.75
CA ARG A 134 0.01 -7.08 26.58
C ARG A 134 0.69 -6.80 25.24
N ASP A 135 0.25 -5.74 24.55
CA ASP A 135 0.74 -5.33 23.22
C ASP A 135 0.79 -6.54 22.25
N ALA A 136 -0.16 -7.48 22.37
CA ALA A 136 -0.18 -8.68 21.52
C ALA A 136 -0.62 -8.37 20.09
N GLY A 137 -1.35 -7.28 19.95
CA GLY A 137 -1.84 -6.77 18.67
C GLY A 137 -3.13 -7.44 18.16
N MET A 138 -3.84 -6.71 17.31
CA MET A 138 -5.10 -7.13 16.69
C MET A 138 -5.14 -6.67 15.23
N VAL A 139 -5.75 -7.49 14.37
CA VAL A 139 -6.11 -7.11 12.99
C VAL A 139 -7.60 -7.32 12.80
N THR A 140 -8.29 -6.28 12.36
CA THR A 140 -9.75 -6.26 12.16
C THR A 140 -10.09 -6.04 10.69
N VAL A 141 -11.01 -6.82 10.15
CA VAL A 141 -11.63 -6.54 8.85
C VAL A 141 -12.97 -5.85 9.09
N LEU A 142 -13.12 -4.64 8.59
CA LEU A 142 -14.41 -3.94 8.51
C LEU A 142 -15.04 -4.22 7.16
N TRP A 143 -16.24 -4.76 7.18
CA TRP A 143 -16.95 -5.22 5.98
C TRP A 143 -17.69 -4.07 5.29
N GLY A 144 -17.41 -3.92 3.99
CA GLY A 144 -18.10 -2.98 3.13
C GLY A 144 -19.57 -3.34 2.91
N GLY A 145 -20.34 -2.39 2.41
CA GLY A 145 -21.76 -2.60 2.08
C GLY A 145 -22.48 -1.30 1.79
N ARG A 146 -23.72 -1.34 1.33
CA ARG A 146 -24.50 -0.16 0.91
C ARG A 146 -24.54 1.03 1.88
N LYS A 147 -24.14 0.84 3.12
CA LYS A 147 -24.05 1.89 4.15
C LYS A 147 -22.62 2.24 4.51
N GLY A 148 -21.65 1.76 3.73
CA GLY A 148 -20.22 1.80 4.06
C GLY A 148 -19.85 0.75 5.08
N LEU A 149 -18.78 0.99 5.82
CA LEU A 149 -18.21 0.09 6.84
C LEU A 149 -19.04 0.14 8.13
N THR A 150 -19.77 -0.93 8.45
CA THR A 150 -20.71 -0.92 9.58
C THR A 150 -20.51 -2.05 10.58
N SER A 151 -19.70 -3.04 10.26
CA SER A 151 -19.40 -4.18 11.14
C SER A 151 -18.02 -4.72 10.86
N GLY A 152 -17.39 -5.33 11.85
CA GLY A 152 -16.07 -5.90 11.72
C GLY A 152 -15.96 -7.29 12.35
N THR A 153 -14.91 -7.99 11.97
CA THR A 153 -14.50 -9.28 12.54
C THR A 153 -12.98 -9.33 12.63
N ASP A 154 -12.46 -10.08 13.59
CA ASP A 154 -11.02 -10.20 13.77
C ASP A 154 -10.42 -11.23 12.81
N LEU A 155 -9.15 -11.00 12.44
CA LEU A 155 -8.24 -12.00 11.93
C LEU A 155 -7.24 -12.34 13.05
N PRO A 156 -7.51 -13.39 13.85
CA PRO A 156 -6.75 -13.63 15.06
C PRO A 156 -5.38 -14.22 14.75
N ALA A 157 -4.32 -13.74 15.39
CA ALA A 157 -3.04 -14.42 15.40
C ALA A 157 -3.20 -15.86 15.91
N THR A 158 -2.48 -16.84 15.37
CA THR A 158 -2.58 -18.26 15.80
C THR A 158 -1.89 -18.50 17.13
N THR A 159 -0.93 -17.68 17.49
CA THR A 159 -0.10 -17.82 18.69
C THR A 159 -0.06 -16.55 19.52
N ALA A 160 0.40 -16.68 20.76
CA ALA A 160 0.80 -15.53 21.56
C ALA A 160 2.06 -14.93 20.94
N GLY A 161 2.00 -13.66 20.62
CA GLY A 161 3.09 -12.88 20.07
C GLY A 161 2.96 -11.44 20.50
N SER A 162 3.89 -10.59 20.10
CA SER A 162 3.84 -9.16 20.34
C SER A 162 3.72 -8.42 19.00
N TYR A 163 2.99 -7.32 19.04
CA TYR A 163 2.87 -6.40 17.89
C TYR A 163 2.35 -7.06 16.60
N TYR A 164 1.38 -7.97 16.72
CA TYR A 164 0.68 -8.53 15.56
C TYR A 164 -0.11 -7.43 14.85
N GLY A 165 0.17 -7.24 13.56
CA GLY A 165 -0.38 -6.14 12.77
C GLY A 165 0.54 -4.91 12.72
N LEU A 166 1.87 -5.09 12.73
CA LEU A 166 2.80 -3.98 12.43
C LEU A 166 2.51 -3.39 11.05
N ASP A 167 2.20 -4.25 10.07
CA ASP A 167 1.72 -3.86 8.75
C ASP A 167 0.73 -4.89 8.22
N VAL A 168 -0.08 -4.52 7.23
CA VAL A 168 -1.08 -5.38 6.60
C VAL A 168 -1.15 -5.12 5.09
N ALA A 169 -1.21 -6.19 4.32
CA ALA A 169 -1.52 -6.16 2.90
C ALA A 169 -2.79 -6.96 2.62
N ALA A 170 -3.59 -6.55 1.63
CA ALA A 170 -4.79 -7.25 1.21
C ALA A 170 -4.93 -7.21 -0.30
N LEU A 171 -5.24 -8.33 -0.91
CA LEU A 171 -5.43 -8.44 -2.36
C LEU A 171 -6.65 -9.29 -2.68
N SER A 172 -7.43 -8.83 -3.66
CA SER A 172 -8.50 -9.58 -4.30
C SER A 172 -8.24 -9.59 -5.80
N THR A 173 -7.78 -10.70 -6.30
CA THR A 173 -7.52 -10.89 -7.73
C THR A 173 -8.76 -11.46 -8.43
N GLY A 174 -8.92 -11.26 -9.73
CA GLY A 174 -10.12 -11.47 -10.55
C GLY A 174 -11.00 -12.72 -10.34
N PRO A 175 -11.96 -13.02 -11.24
CA PRO A 175 -12.94 -14.09 -11.06
C PRO A 175 -12.29 -15.48 -10.97
N GLY A 176 -12.52 -16.17 -9.84
CA GLY A 176 -11.98 -17.51 -9.58
C GLY A 176 -10.68 -17.51 -8.78
N VAL A 177 -10.09 -16.37 -8.52
CA VAL A 177 -8.82 -16.21 -7.84
C VAL A 177 -9.00 -15.96 -6.34
N ARG A 178 -7.94 -16.17 -5.57
CA ARG A 178 -7.94 -16.09 -4.11
C ARG A 178 -7.99 -14.63 -3.64
N THR A 179 -8.66 -14.44 -2.54
CA THR A 179 -8.50 -13.24 -1.73
C THR A 179 -7.54 -13.57 -0.60
N GLU A 180 -6.67 -12.63 -0.28
CA GLU A 180 -5.62 -12.84 0.70
C GLU A 180 -5.41 -11.61 1.56
N VAL A 181 -5.05 -11.85 2.83
CA VAL A 181 -4.56 -10.84 3.77
C VAL A 181 -3.25 -11.35 4.35
N LEU A 182 -2.19 -10.58 4.20
CA LEU A 182 -0.88 -10.83 4.80
C LEU A 182 -0.67 -9.84 5.93
N VAL A 183 -0.20 -10.32 7.07
CA VAL A 183 -0.04 -9.55 8.31
C VAL A 183 1.39 -9.66 8.79
N ALA A 184 2.02 -8.52 9.04
CA ALA A 184 3.33 -8.42 9.69
C ALA A 184 3.22 -8.48 11.20
N GLY A 185 4.24 -8.99 11.87
CA GLY A 185 4.32 -9.03 13.33
C GLY A 185 5.72 -9.35 13.84
N TYR A 186 5.93 -9.15 15.13
CA TYR A 186 7.24 -9.38 15.74
C TYR A 186 7.67 -10.85 15.73
N GLU A 187 6.73 -11.78 15.61
CA GLU A 187 6.99 -13.23 15.53
C GLU A 187 7.07 -13.76 14.08
N GLY A 188 7.00 -12.88 13.08
CA GLY A 188 7.03 -13.23 11.66
C GLY A 188 5.82 -12.72 10.87
N ALA A 189 5.53 -13.34 9.74
CA ALA A 189 4.37 -13.02 8.89
C ALA A 189 3.27 -14.06 9.03
N MET A 190 2.01 -13.64 8.87
CA MET A 190 0.85 -14.52 8.88
C MET A 190 -0.05 -14.25 7.68
N SER A 191 -0.34 -15.27 6.89
CA SER A 191 -1.23 -15.22 5.74
C SER A 191 -2.60 -15.80 6.07
N PHE A 192 -3.65 -15.13 5.59
CA PHE A 192 -5.03 -15.60 5.59
C PHE A 192 -5.53 -15.66 4.17
N THR A 193 -5.99 -16.83 3.73
CA THR A 193 -6.57 -17.00 2.40
C THR A 193 -8.08 -17.17 2.46
N GLY A 194 -8.79 -16.65 1.43
CA GLY A 194 -10.23 -16.82 1.30
C GLY A 194 -10.69 -18.27 1.08
N PRO A 195 -12.01 -18.50 1.09
CA PRO A 195 -13.07 -17.49 1.07
C PRO A 195 -13.30 -16.83 2.42
N PHE A 196 -13.33 -15.51 2.44
CA PHE A 196 -13.69 -14.74 3.63
C PHE A 196 -15.19 -14.55 3.73
N SER A 197 -15.67 -14.24 4.93
CA SER A 197 -17.06 -13.83 5.14
C SER A 197 -17.20 -12.80 6.26
N SER A 198 -18.24 -11.99 6.18
CA SER A 198 -18.60 -11.02 7.23
C SER A 198 -19.00 -11.64 8.58
N LYS A 199 -18.91 -12.96 8.71
CA LYS A 199 -19.08 -13.69 9.97
C LYS A 199 -17.73 -14.05 10.63
N GLY A 200 -16.59 -13.59 10.06
CA GLY A 200 -15.26 -13.87 10.57
C GLY A 200 -14.71 -15.23 10.17
N THR A 201 -15.25 -15.86 9.12
CA THR A 201 -14.64 -17.09 8.57
C THR A 201 -13.70 -16.76 7.44
N TYR A 202 -12.63 -17.54 7.33
CA TYR A 202 -11.64 -17.53 6.24
C TYR A 202 -11.31 -18.97 5.83
N GLY A 203 -10.63 -19.17 4.71
CA GLY A 203 -10.30 -20.50 4.20
C GLY A 203 -9.17 -21.14 5.00
N GLN A 204 -8.00 -20.50 5.01
CA GLN A 204 -6.81 -21.02 5.70
C GLN A 204 -6.06 -19.85 6.38
N ALA A 205 -5.37 -20.14 7.46
CA ALA A 205 -4.39 -19.28 8.07
C ALA A 205 -3.07 -20.05 8.20
N VAL A 206 -1.99 -19.43 7.77
CA VAL A 206 -0.62 -19.98 7.84
C VAL A 206 0.30 -18.94 8.46
N GLU A 207 1.11 -19.37 9.40
CA GLU A 207 2.06 -18.51 10.11
C GLU A 207 3.48 -18.96 9.79
N ASN A 208 4.32 -18.04 9.37
CA ASN A 208 5.75 -18.24 9.26
C ASN A 208 6.47 -17.63 10.45
N ARG A 209 7.20 -18.48 11.18
CA ARG A 209 8.03 -18.10 12.32
C ARG A 209 9.52 -18.22 12.06
N ASP A 210 9.89 -18.71 10.88
CA ASP A 210 11.30 -18.90 10.52
C ASP A 210 11.93 -17.60 10.02
N THR A 211 11.12 -16.60 9.67
CA THR A 211 11.56 -15.24 9.43
C THR A 211 11.69 -14.48 10.74
N ALA A 212 12.66 -13.58 10.82
CA ALA A 212 12.77 -12.60 11.92
C ALA A 212 11.51 -11.71 11.98
N SER A 213 11.43 -10.84 12.97
CA SER A 213 10.34 -9.84 13.06
C SER A 213 10.11 -9.15 11.73
N VAL A 214 8.87 -9.17 11.24
CA VAL A 214 8.47 -8.54 9.97
C VAL A 214 7.87 -7.18 10.25
N GLY A 215 8.41 -6.15 9.58
CA GLY A 215 7.98 -4.77 9.72
C GLY A 215 7.03 -4.31 8.61
N SER A 216 7.20 -4.83 7.39
CA SER A 216 6.32 -4.49 6.26
C SER A 216 6.00 -5.69 5.39
N VAL A 217 4.83 -5.67 4.77
CA VAL A 217 4.34 -6.72 3.88
C VAL A 217 3.69 -6.15 2.61
N ALA A 218 3.81 -6.87 1.51
CA ALA A 218 3.10 -6.57 0.27
C ALA A 218 2.60 -7.85 -0.40
N LEU A 219 1.64 -7.71 -1.31
CA LEU A 219 1.11 -8.78 -2.14
C LEU A 219 1.13 -8.36 -3.61
N GLY A 220 1.57 -9.22 -4.51
CA GLY A 220 1.60 -8.98 -5.95
C GLY A 220 1.67 -10.29 -6.73
N ASP A 221 1.26 -10.30 -7.98
CA ASP A 221 1.40 -11.44 -8.88
C ASP A 221 2.72 -11.26 -9.66
N LEU A 222 3.83 -11.69 -9.02
CA LEU A 222 5.20 -11.48 -9.52
C LEU A 222 5.57 -12.44 -10.66
N ASP A 223 4.84 -13.55 -10.79
CA ASP A 223 5.09 -14.59 -11.79
C ASP A 223 3.97 -14.74 -12.84
N GLY A 224 2.87 -14.00 -12.69
CA GLY A 224 1.77 -13.97 -13.63
C GLY A 224 0.88 -15.22 -13.60
N GLU A 225 1.00 -16.07 -12.58
CA GLU A 225 0.15 -17.27 -12.46
C GLU A 225 -1.27 -16.96 -11.94
N GLY A 226 -1.54 -15.70 -11.56
CA GLY A 226 -2.84 -15.21 -11.10
C GLY A 226 -3.11 -15.46 -9.62
N TYR A 227 -2.09 -15.86 -8.84
CA TYR A 227 -2.10 -15.90 -7.39
C TYR A 227 -1.20 -14.81 -6.82
N PRO A 228 -1.52 -14.27 -5.64
CA PRO A 228 -0.61 -13.33 -4.99
C PRO A 228 0.66 -14.04 -4.50
N ASP A 229 1.82 -13.47 -4.84
CA ASP A 229 3.07 -13.75 -4.15
C ASP A 229 3.16 -12.88 -2.91
N GLU A 230 3.65 -13.44 -1.83
CA GLU A 230 3.81 -12.77 -0.54
C GLU A 230 5.20 -12.10 -0.46
N VAL A 231 5.25 -10.85 -0.07
CA VAL A 231 6.50 -10.13 0.21
C VAL A 231 6.54 -9.75 1.68
N ALA A 232 7.66 -10.00 2.35
CA ALA A 232 7.91 -9.54 3.70
C ALA A 232 9.27 -8.85 3.81
N VAL A 233 9.28 -7.72 4.50
CA VAL A 233 10.51 -7.00 4.87
C VAL A 233 10.63 -7.06 6.38
N THR A 234 11.76 -7.57 6.89
CA THR A 234 11.96 -7.67 8.33
C THR A 234 12.21 -6.29 8.94
N VAL A 235 12.03 -6.17 10.25
CA VAL A 235 12.53 -4.98 10.95
C VAL A 235 14.05 -4.87 10.75
N PRO A 236 14.62 -3.66 10.87
CA PRO A 236 16.05 -3.47 10.64
C PRO A 236 16.92 -4.41 11.47
N LEU A 237 17.86 -5.06 10.82
CA LEU A 237 18.89 -5.84 11.47
C LEU A 237 20.03 -4.89 11.90
N SER A 238 20.65 -5.16 13.04
CA SER A 238 21.78 -4.35 13.51
C SER A 238 22.87 -4.27 12.43
N GLU A 239 23.33 -3.05 12.14
CA GLU A 239 24.41 -2.75 11.17
C GLU A 239 23.96 -2.61 9.69
N LEU A 240 22.66 -2.79 9.37
CA LEU A 240 22.10 -2.54 8.04
C LEU A 240 21.20 -1.29 8.06
N SER A 241 21.02 -0.63 6.93
CA SER A 241 20.07 0.47 6.77
C SER A 241 18.62 -0.02 6.90
N GLY A 242 18.33 -1.26 6.51
CA GLY A 242 16.98 -1.85 6.54
C GLY A 242 16.97 -3.31 6.95
N GLY A 243 15.80 -3.92 6.88
CA GLY A 243 15.59 -5.35 7.11
C GLY A 243 15.76 -6.18 5.84
N ALA A 244 15.86 -7.50 6.00
CA ALA A 244 15.95 -8.42 4.87
C ALA A 244 14.61 -8.53 4.12
N VAL A 245 14.68 -8.64 2.81
CA VAL A 245 13.53 -8.78 1.91
C VAL A 245 13.33 -10.27 1.58
N TYR A 246 12.12 -10.77 1.76
CA TYR A 246 11.73 -12.16 1.45
C TYR A 246 10.55 -12.17 0.49
N ILE A 247 10.56 -13.12 -0.45
CA ILE A 247 9.40 -13.47 -1.28
C ILE A 247 8.90 -14.82 -0.80
N ASP A 248 7.57 -15.02 -0.73
CA ASP A 248 6.88 -16.20 -0.20
C ASP A 248 7.34 -16.64 1.20
N PRO A 249 7.45 -15.71 2.16
CA PRO A 249 8.00 -15.99 3.47
C PRO A 249 7.24 -17.10 4.21
N VAL A 250 5.93 -17.22 3.97
CA VAL A 250 5.06 -18.16 4.69
C VAL A 250 5.28 -19.62 4.26
N ILE A 251 5.80 -19.87 3.07
CA ILE A 251 6.06 -21.24 2.56
C ILE A 251 7.54 -21.60 2.47
N GLY A 252 8.41 -20.85 3.15
CA GLY A 252 9.85 -21.12 3.16
C GLY A 252 10.66 -20.21 2.25
N GLY A 253 10.21 -18.98 2.15
CA GLY A 253 10.60 -17.94 1.21
C GLY A 253 12.08 -17.71 0.96
N GLU A 254 12.36 -17.13 -0.17
CA GLU A 254 13.69 -16.80 -0.62
C GLU A 254 14.08 -15.37 -0.25
N GLN A 255 15.18 -15.24 0.48
CA GLN A 255 15.76 -13.92 0.78
C GLN A 255 16.37 -13.35 -0.50
N GLN A 256 15.99 -12.11 -0.81
CA GLN A 256 16.53 -11.34 -1.93
C GLN A 256 17.82 -10.60 -1.53
N LYS A 257 18.56 -10.13 -2.53
CA LYS A 257 19.66 -9.19 -2.31
C LYS A 257 19.11 -7.80 -2.01
N GLY A 258 19.80 -7.06 -1.16
CA GLY A 258 19.35 -5.75 -0.72
C GLY A 258 18.56 -5.81 0.59
N ASN A 259 18.15 -4.65 1.06
CA ASN A 259 17.47 -4.46 2.32
C ASN A 259 16.51 -3.26 2.21
N GLY A 260 15.57 -3.11 3.14
CA GLY A 260 14.64 -2.00 3.17
C GLY A 260 13.70 -2.03 4.35
N LEU A 261 12.71 -1.13 4.35
CA LEU A 261 11.74 -0.98 5.43
C LEU A 261 10.29 -1.11 4.97
N ILE A 262 9.98 -0.77 3.72
CA ILE A 262 8.63 -0.79 3.18
C ILE A 262 8.62 -1.41 1.79
N ALA A 263 7.58 -2.18 1.47
CA ALA A 263 7.43 -2.83 0.17
C ALA A 263 6.11 -2.44 -0.53
N ALA A 264 6.16 -2.37 -1.85
CA ALA A 264 4.99 -2.21 -2.72
C ALA A 264 5.19 -3.00 -4.01
N THR A 265 4.12 -3.31 -4.72
CA THR A 265 4.16 -4.07 -5.98
C THR A 265 3.37 -3.37 -7.08
N GLY A 266 3.80 -3.54 -8.33
CA GLY A 266 3.09 -3.04 -9.51
C GLY A 266 3.91 -3.24 -10.79
N ASP A 267 3.28 -3.29 -11.94
CA ASP A 267 3.92 -3.53 -13.24
C ASP A 267 4.55 -2.22 -13.77
N VAL A 268 5.79 -1.93 -13.38
CA VAL A 268 6.53 -0.69 -13.70
C VAL A 268 7.03 -0.68 -15.14
N ASN A 269 7.29 -1.87 -15.70
CA ASN A 269 7.83 -2.00 -17.04
C ASN A 269 6.78 -2.37 -18.12
N GLY A 270 5.55 -2.74 -17.71
CA GLY A 270 4.43 -3.06 -18.59
C GLY A 270 4.58 -4.42 -19.28
N ASP A 271 5.24 -5.38 -18.66
CA ASP A 271 5.41 -6.73 -19.19
C ASP A 271 4.31 -7.70 -18.74
N GLY A 272 3.45 -7.27 -17.81
CA GLY A 272 2.30 -8.02 -17.31
C GLY A 272 2.56 -8.80 -16.02
N TYR A 273 3.75 -8.69 -15.46
CA TYR A 273 4.12 -9.22 -14.13
C TYR A 273 4.21 -8.05 -13.15
N ALA A 274 3.82 -8.26 -11.91
CA ALA A 274 4.08 -7.26 -10.91
C ALA A 274 5.59 -7.22 -10.59
N ASP A 275 6.13 -6.01 -10.44
CA ASP A 275 7.49 -5.77 -9.99
C ASP A 275 7.48 -5.51 -8.48
N LEU A 276 8.55 -5.85 -7.79
CA LEU A 276 8.74 -5.57 -6.38
C LEU A 276 9.54 -4.28 -6.22
N VAL A 277 8.99 -3.33 -5.48
CA VAL A 277 9.61 -2.05 -5.14
C VAL A 277 9.76 -1.98 -3.62
N VAL A 278 10.96 -1.70 -3.13
CA VAL A 278 11.27 -1.62 -1.70
C VAL A 278 11.94 -0.30 -1.38
N GLY A 279 11.41 0.43 -0.40
CA GLY A 279 12.00 1.63 0.14
C GLY A 279 12.99 1.30 1.26
N ASP A 280 14.14 1.94 1.22
CA ASP A 280 15.22 1.84 2.20
C ASP A 280 15.67 3.28 2.55
N PRO A 281 14.90 3.96 3.43
CA PRO A 281 15.10 5.38 3.72
C PRO A 281 16.33 5.66 4.59
N ASP A 282 16.80 4.65 5.33
CA ASP A 282 17.88 4.81 6.29
C ASP A 282 19.26 4.67 5.64
N GLU A 283 20.23 5.30 6.28
CA GLU A 283 21.62 5.19 5.88
C GLU A 283 22.33 4.05 6.65
N PRO A 284 23.29 3.39 6.03
CA PRO A 284 24.06 2.39 6.76
C PRO A 284 24.98 3.04 7.80
N ASP A 285 24.97 2.52 9.01
CA ASP A 285 25.81 3.00 10.13
C ASP A 285 27.31 2.90 9.88
N LYS A 286 27.73 2.06 8.92
CA LYS A 286 29.14 1.77 8.64
C LYS A 286 29.51 2.05 7.19
N PRO A 287 30.66 2.68 6.93
CA PRO A 287 31.17 2.83 5.57
C PRO A 287 31.31 1.48 4.85
N GLY A 288 30.72 1.37 3.66
CA GLY A 288 30.73 0.18 2.81
C GLY A 288 29.71 -0.90 3.18
N ALA A 289 28.82 -0.64 4.13
CA ALA A 289 27.61 -1.41 4.28
C ALA A 289 26.60 -1.08 3.15
N ASP A 290 25.66 -1.98 2.91
CA ASP A 290 24.64 -1.79 1.88
C ASP A 290 23.65 -0.70 2.31
N GLY A 291 23.33 0.23 1.40
CA GLY A 291 22.48 1.40 1.63
C GLY A 291 22.91 2.58 0.77
N ALA A 292 22.26 3.71 0.89
CA ALA A 292 22.57 4.94 0.16
C ALA A 292 22.44 6.18 1.06
N LEU A 293 23.21 7.21 0.75
CA LEU A 293 23.07 8.52 1.38
C LEU A 293 21.65 9.06 1.09
N GLY A 294 20.96 9.52 2.12
CA GLY A 294 19.61 10.07 2.02
C GLY A 294 18.50 9.06 1.75
N GLY A 295 18.85 7.76 1.73
CA GLY A 295 17.89 6.70 1.40
C GLY A 295 17.87 6.30 -0.07
N ARG A 296 17.12 5.23 -0.38
CA ARG A 296 17.00 4.67 -1.74
C ARG A 296 15.70 3.89 -1.92
N VAL A 297 15.40 3.62 -3.17
CA VAL A 297 14.38 2.64 -3.58
C VAL A 297 15.05 1.56 -4.41
N LEU A 298 14.72 0.30 -4.13
CA LEU A 298 15.19 -0.88 -4.84
C LEU A 298 14.03 -1.49 -5.63
N LEU A 299 14.28 -1.85 -6.90
CA LEU A 299 13.28 -2.42 -7.80
C LEU A 299 13.79 -3.74 -8.38
N TRP A 300 13.02 -4.80 -8.23
CA TRP A 300 13.19 -6.09 -8.90
C TRP A 300 12.06 -6.31 -9.89
N TYR A 301 12.40 -6.66 -11.13
CA TYR A 301 11.39 -6.96 -12.14
C TYR A 301 10.85 -8.39 -11.97
N GLY A 302 9.53 -8.53 -11.99
CA GLY A 302 8.83 -9.80 -12.09
C GLY A 302 9.06 -10.49 -13.41
N SER A 303 8.71 -11.76 -13.51
CA SER A 303 8.80 -12.53 -14.75
C SER A 303 7.96 -13.79 -14.66
N ALA A 304 7.75 -14.53 -15.77
CA ALA A 304 7.07 -15.84 -15.79
C ALA A 304 7.67 -16.91 -14.85
N HIS A 305 8.72 -16.59 -14.11
CA HIS A 305 9.38 -17.44 -13.12
C HIS A 305 9.55 -16.73 -11.77
N GLY A 306 8.79 -15.66 -11.56
CA GLY A 306 8.95 -14.79 -10.41
C GLY A 306 10.24 -13.97 -10.48
N ILE A 307 10.72 -13.54 -9.33
CA ILE A 307 11.98 -12.81 -9.14
C ILE A 307 13.05 -13.83 -8.73
N ALA A 308 14.15 -13.92 -9.50
CA ALA A 308 15.23 -14.84 -9.17
C ALA A 308 15.91 -14.43 -7.85
N ARG A 309 16.25 -15.42 -7.01
CA ARG A 309 16.85 -15.22 -5.68
C ARG A 309 18.12 -14.37 -5.67
N ASP A 310 18.91 -14.42 -6.73
CA ASP A 310 20.16 -13.69 -6.87
C ASP A 310 20.05 -12.49 -7.81
N ALA A 311 18.82 -12.07 -8.14
CA ALA A 311 18.57 -10.89 -8.96
C ALA A 311 19.14 -9.64 -8.27
N GLU A 312 19.88 -8.84 -9.03
CA GLU A 312 20.33 -7.53 -8.57
C GLU A 312 19.21 -6.50 -8.80
N PRO A 313 18.80 -5.76 -7.77
CA PRO A 313 17.79 -4.73 -7.95
C PRO A 313 18.33 -3.52 -8.70
N VAL A 314 17.42 -2.82 -9.38
CA VAL A 314 17.69 -1.45 -9.85
C VAL A 314 17.61 -0.52 -8.64
N GLN A 315 18.67 0.24 -8.39
CA GLN A 315 18.68 1.23 -7.31
C GLN A 315 18.32 2.61 -7.86
N LEU A 316 17.41 3.30 -7.17
CA LEU A 316 16.99 4.67 -7.42
C LEU A 316 17.25 5.52 -6.16
N THR A 317 17.83 6.70 -6.35
CA THR A 317 18.09 7.70 -5.31
C THR A 317 17.74 9.09 -5.86
N GLN A 318 17.81 10.11 -5.06
CA GLN A 318 17.68 11.49 -5.56
C GLN A 318 18.81 11.90 -6.48
N ASP A 319 19.98 11.23 -6.44
CA ASP A 319 21.07 11.41 -7.40
C ASP A 319 20.90 10.64 -8.72
N THR A 320 19.82 9.83 -8.86
CA THR A 320 19.51 9.15 -10.11
C THR A 320 19.21 10.17 -11.22
N PRO A 321 19.84 10.09 -12.40
CA PRO A 321 19.63 11.07 -13.46
C PRO A 321 18.16 11.27 -13.83
N GLY A 322 17.67 12.50 -13.61
CA GLY A 322 16.29 12.90 -13.89
C GLY A 322 15.36 12.86 -12.69
N VAL A 323 15.76 12.29 -11.57
CA VAL A 323 15.06 12.39 -10.30
C VAL A 323 15.30 13.77 -9.68
N PRO A 324 14.29 14.51 -9.22
CA PRO A 324 14.44 15.79 -8.56
C PRO A 324 15.05 15.65 -7.15
N GLY A 325 15.84 16.64 -6.73
CA GLY A 325 16.52 16.67 -5.45
C GLY A 325 17.99 16.36 -5.60
N ALA A 326 18.63 16.07 -4.49
CA ALA A 326 19.99 15.55 -4.37
C ALA A 326 20.04 14.74 -3.08
N SER A 327 20.74 13.61 -3.08
CA SER A 327 20.85 12.78 -1.88
C SER A 327 21.63 13.50 -0.79
N GLU A 328 20.95 13.90 0.27
CA GLU A 328 21.52 14.50 1.47
C GLU A 328 21.33 13.56 2.67
N LYS A 329 22.02 13.85 3.75
CA LYS A 329 21.94 12.99 4.93
C LYS A 329 20.59 13.15 5.62
N GLU A 330 19.98 12.01 5.95
CA GLU A 330 18.71 11.96 6.68
C GLU A 330 17.48 12.41 5.88
N ASP A 331 17.50 12.51 4.54
CA ASP A 331 16.32 12.88 3.73
C ASP A 331 15.17 11.87 3.82
N GLY A 332 15.50 10.61 4.04
CA GLY A 332 14.51 9.52 4.14
C GLY A 332 13.87 9.17 2.81
N PHE A 333 14.57 9.27 1.67
CA PHE A 333 14.04 8.88 0.37
C PHE A 333 13.71 7.39 0.33
N GLY A 334 12.42 7.07 0.24
CA GLY A 334 11.89 5.70 0.33
C GLY A 334 11.14 5.40 1.63
N ASP A 335 10.94 6.39 2.52
CA ASP A 335 10.19 6.21 3.77
C ASP A 335 8.70 5.95 3.51
N ALA A 336 8.14 6.53 2.47
CA ALA A 336 6.80 6.23 1.98
C ALA A 336 6.85 5.78 0.52
N LEU A 337 6.01 4.80 0.17
CA LEU A 337 6.05 4.17 -1.14
C LEU A 337 4.66 3.73 -1.61
N THR A 338 4.33 4.00 -2.88
CA THR A 338 3.21 3.36 -3.58
C THR A 338 3.54 3.22 -5.06
N VAL A 339 2.95 2.22 -5.70
CA VAL A 339 3.18 1.90 -7.12
C VAL A 339 1.83 1.84 -7.84
N ALA A 340 1.60 2.74 -8.80
CA ALA A 340 0.32 2.82 -9.51
C ALA A 340 0.46 3.58 -10.84
N ASP A 341 -0.35 3.25 -11.84
CA ASP A 341 -0.40 3.95 -13.12
C ASP A 341 -1.14 5.30 -12.97
N LEU A 342 -0.39 6.34 -12.63
CA LEU A 342 -0.89 7.70 -12.37
C LEU A 342 -1.22 8.48 -13.65
N ASN A 343 -0.48 8.21 -14.72
CA ASN A 343 -0.59 8.92 -16.00
C ASN A 343 -1.43 8.16 -17.04
N ARG A 344 -1.81 6.89 -16.72
CA ARG A 344 -2.62 5.99 -17.53
C ARG A 344 -1.98 5.58 -18.86
N ASP A 345 -0.68 5.41 -18.85
CA ASP A 345 0.06 4.90 -20.01
C ASP A 345 0.19 3.37 -20.02
N GLY A 346 -0.35 2.70 -18.99
CA GLY A 346 -0.33 1.26 -18.78
C GLY A 346 0.94 0.76 -18.13
N LEU A 347 1.73 1.65 -17.51
CA LEU A 347 2.89 1.35 -16.69
C LEU A 347 2.65 1.90 -15.30
N ALA A 348 3.02 1.15 -14.27
CA ALA A 348 2.92 1.68 -12.93
C ALA A 348 4.07 2.68 -12.66
N ASP A 349 3.72 3.85 -12.15
CA ASP A 349 4.66 4.87 -11.68
C ASP A 349 5.03 4.57 -10.22
N ILE A 350 6.25 4.90 -9.82
CA ILE A 350 6.72 4.77 -8.44
C ILE A 350 6.58 6.14 -7.76
N VAL A 351 5.82 6.20 -6.67
CA VAL A 351 5.69 7.40 -5.83
C VAL A 351 6.48 7.19 -4.56
N VAL A 352 7.40 8.09 -4.29
CA VAL A 352 8.37 7.99 -3.20
C VAL A 352 8.26 9.21 -2.30
N GLY A 353 8.06 8.99 -1.00
CA GLY A 353 8.20 10.02 0.02
C GLY A 353 9.63 10.14 0.51
N ALA A 354 10.05 11.38 0.77
CA ALA A 354 11.26 11.77 1.48
C ALA A 354 10.84 12.80 2.53
N PRO A 355 10.27 12.37 3.67
CA PRO A 355 9.64 13.27 4.62
C PRO A 355 10.62 14.18 5.35
N LEU A 356 11.90 13.84 5.38
CA LEU A 356 12.92 14.64 6.05
C LEU A 356 13.75 15.50 5.08
N GLU A 357 13.36 15.55 3.80
CA GLU A 357 13.98 16.42 2.79
C GLU A 357 13.92 17.90 3.18
N ASP A 358 15.05 18.58 3.04
CA ASP A 358 15.21 20.02 3.31
C ASP A 358 14.83 20.87 2.08
N THR A 359 13.56 21.19 1.90
CA THR A 359 13.03 21.97 0.75
C THR A 359 13.10 23.50 0.94
N GLY A 360 14.08 23.99 1.68
CA GLY A 360 14.20 25.38 2.13
C GLY A 360 13.80 25.58 3.59
N ARG A 361 13.17 24.56 4.18
CA ARG A 361 12.93 24.38 5.61
C ARG A 361 13.41 22.99 5.99
N ARG A 362 13.91 22.86 7.22
CA ARG A 362 14.42 21.57 7.72
C ARG A 362 13.29 20.57 7.85
N ASN A 363 13.47 19.38 7.30
CA ASN A 363 12.52 18.27 7.39
C ASN A 363 11.10 18.66 6.94
N ALA A 364 10.97 19.55 5.95
CA ALA A 364 9.65 19.95 5.43
C ALA A 364 9.04 18.85 4.55
N GLY A 365 9.89 18.10 3.85
CA GLY A 365 9.56 16.91 3.11
C GLY A 365 9.19 17.11 1.64
N GLN A 366 9.34 16.04 0.88
CA GLN A 366 9.09 15.98 -0.57
C GLN A 366 8.45 14.66 -0.95
N VAL A 367 7.62 14.68 -2.01
CA VAL A 367 7.14 13.48 -2.71
C VAL A 367 7.60 13.52 -4.15
N THR A 368 8.24 12.44 -4.59
CA THR A 368 8.74 12.27 -5.96
C THR A 368 7.92 11.22 -6.69
N VAL A 369 7.53 11.52 -7.94
CA VAL A 369 6.90 10.56 -8.86
C VAL A 369 7.91 10.20 -9.93
N ILE A 370 8.20 8.90 -10.06
CA ILE A 370 9.12 8.34 -11.07
C ILE A 370 8.28 7.53 -12.05
N PRO A 371 8.08 8.02 -13.29
CA PRO A 371 7.29 7.32 -14.29
C PRO A 371 7.86 5.95 -14.66
N GLY A 372 6.97 4.95 -14.77
CA GLY A 372 7.30 3.62 -15.27
C GLY A 372 7.83 3.65 -16.70
N ARG A 373 8.58 2.61 -17.11
CA ARG A 373 9.18 2.56 -18.46
C ARG A 373 9.32 1.15 -18.97
N ARG A 374 8.87 0.93 -20.20
CA ARG A 374 9.06 -0.34 -20.92
C ARG A 374 10.52 -0.67 -21.20
N THR A 375 11.35 0.32 -21.36
CA THR A 375 12.78 0.16 -21.69
C THR A 375 13.59 1.36 -21.22
N GLY A 376 14.88 1.12 -20.92
CA GLY A 376 15.82 2.15 -20.50
C GLY A 376 15.82 2.38 -18.99
N ALA A 377 16.67 3.28 -18.54
CA ALA A 377 16.81 3.60 -17.13
C ALA A 377 15.59 4.43 -16.63
N LEU A 378 15.15 4.15 -15.41
CA LEU A 378 14.17 4.96 -14.68
C LEU A 378 14.77 6.32 -14.28
N GLY A 379 13.91 7.25 -13.87
CA GLY A 379 14.26 8.60 -13.45
C GLY A 379 13.95 9.67 -14.48
N GLY A 380 14.05 9.37 -15.78
CA GLY A 380 13.70 10.35 -16.81
C GLY A 380 12.23 10.73 -16.77
N GLY A 381 11.95 12.06 -16.68
CA GLY A 381 10.58 12.57 -16.55
C GLY A 381 10.01 12.52 -15.13
N ALA A 382 10.83 12.17 -14.13
CA ALA A 382 10.43 12.28 -12.74
C ALA A 382 10.16 13.74 -12.35
N TYR A 383 9.24 13.92 -11.41
CA TYR A 383 8.85 15.24 -10.90
C TYR A 383 8.49 15.14 -9.41
N ALA A 384 8.51 16.27 -8.72
CA ALA A 384 8.27 16.28 -7.28
C ALA A 384 7.24 17.32 -6.87
N PHE A 385 6.68 17.09 -5.67
CA PHE A 385 5.80 18.02 -4.96
C PHE A 385 6.31 18.28 -3.56
N THR A 386 6.19 19.54 -3.12
CA THR A 386 6.36 19.99 -1.74
C THR A 386 5.17 20.85 -1.36
N GLN A 387 5.05 21.29 -0.12
CA GLN A 387 4.00 22.23 0.27
C GLN A 387 4.20 23.61 -0.39
N ASP A 388 5.44 24.01 -0.73
CA ASP A 388 5.75 25.25 -1.47
C ASP A 388 5.54 25.13 -3.00
N THR A 389 5.17 23.95 -3.51
CA THR A 389 4.79 23.81 -4.93
C THR A 389 3.58 24.72 -5.24
N ALA A 390 3.70 25.55 -6.26
CA ALA A 390 2.63 26.47 -6.63
C ALA A 390 1.28 25.76 -6.81
N ASP A 391 0.22 26.33 -6.24
CA ASP A 391 -1.14 25.77 -6.15
C ASP A 391 -1.34 24.62 -5.14
N VAL A 392 -0.32 24.16 -4.43
CA VAL A 392 -0.47 23.30 -3.25
C VAL A 392 -0.86 24.19 -2.05
N PRO A 393 -1.93 23.88 -1.30
CA PRO A 393 -2.30 24.64 -0.10
C PRO A 393 -1.29 24.41 1.03
N GLY A 394 -1.00 25.45 1.80
CA GLY A 394 -0.04 25.42 2.90
C GLY A 394 1.24 26.14 2.53
N ALA A 395 2.29 25.85 3.24
CA ALA A 395 3.65 26.32 2.98
C ALA A 395 4.60 25.39 3.74
N ASP A 396 5.81 25.19 3.24
CA ASP A 396 6.85 24.44 3.93
C ASP A 396 7.13 25.03 5.31
N GLU A 397 6.87 24.28 6.36
CA GLU A 397 7.28 24.57 7.73
C GLU A 397 8.35 23.55 8.17
N SER A 398 9.15 23.89 9.16
CA SER A 398 10.16 22.94 9.64
C SER A 398 9.50 21.80 10.39
N GLU A 399 9.90 20.57 10.09
CA GLU A 399 9.42 19.31 10.71
C GLU A 399 8.01 18.90 10.30
N ASP A 400 7.44 19.41 9.21
CA ASP A 400 6.09 18.98 8.75
C ASP A 400 6.09 17.55 8.23
N ALA A 401 7.21 17.08 7.69
CA ALA A 401 7.37 15.74 7.14
C ALA A 401 6.38 15.43 5.99
N PHE A 402 6.23 16.36 5.03
CA PHE A 402 5.39 16.14 3.84
C PHE A 402 5.89 14.95 3.03
N GLY A 403 5.02 14.00 2.79
CA GLY A 403 5.39 12.72 2.17
C GLY A 403 5.65 11.61 3.17
N SER A 404 5.25 11.77 4.44
CA SER A 404 5.32 10.69 5.43
C SER A 404 4.47 9.48 5.04
N THR A 405 3.37 9.66 4.28
CA THR A 405 2.65 8.59 3.62
C THR A 405 2.11 9.04 2.26
N VAL A 406 1.94 8.09 1.34
CA VAL A 406 1.42 8.33 -0.02
C VAL A 406 0.41 7.25 -0.42
N ALA A 407 -0.66 7.65 -1.13
CA ALA A 407 -1.63 6.72 -1.67
C ALA A 407 -2.22 7.24 -2.99
N VAL A 408 -2.74 6.32 -3.82
CA VAL A 408 -3.24 6.64 -5.16
C VAL A 408 -4.63 6.02 -5.37
N GLY A 409 -5.56 6.79 -5.94
CA GLY A 409 -6.88 6.25 -6.30
C GLY A 409 -7.72 7.20 -7.13
N ASP A 410 -8.51 6.66 -8.05
CA ASP A 410 -9.48 7.42 -8.85
C ASP A 410 -10.75 7.68 -8.02
N ILE A 411 -10.67 8.71 -7.18
CA ILE A 411 -11.69 9.07 -6.18
C ILE A 411 -12.94 9.67 -6.81
N ASN A 412 -12.75 10.40 -7.91
CA ASN A 412 -13.85 11.12 -8.58
C ASN A 412 -14.40 10.37 -9.80
N LYS A 413 -13.82 9.20 -10.13
CA LYS A 413 -14.19 8.32 -11.25
C LYS A 413 -14.10 9.03 -12.60
N ASP A 414 -13.14 9.94 -12.76
CA ASP A 414 -12.88 10.59 -14.06
C ASP A 414 -11.82 9.83 -14.87
N GLY A 415 -11.33 8.77 -14.28
CA GLY A 415 -10.34 7.89 -14.87
C GLY A 415 -8.91 8.39 -14.71
N LYS A 416 -8.63 9.37 -13.88
CA LYS A 416 -7.30 9.92 -13.60
C LYS A 416 -7.07 9.84 -12.10
N PRO A 417 -6.20 8.94 -11.64
CA PRO A 417 -6.02 8.76 -10.20
C PRO A 417 -5.54 10.02 -9.49
N GLU A 418 -6.14 10.32 -8.36
CA GLU A 418 -5.66 11.31 -7.42
C GLU A 418 -4.46 10.76 -6.64
N LEU A 419 -3.51 11.64 -6.31
CA LEU A 419 -2.44 11.37 -5.36
C LEU A 419 -2.80 11.98 -4.00
N LEU A 420 -2.79 11.15 -2.95
CA LEU A 420 -2.92 11.58 -1.57
C LEU A 420 -1.53 11.58 -0.94
N ILE A 421 -1.20 12.66 -0.26
CA ILE A 421 0.09 12.85 0.42
C ILE A 421 -0.21 13.30 1.85
N SER A 422 0.39 12.68 2.85
CA SER A 422 0.28 13.16 4.22
C SER A 422 1.54 13.82 4.71
N ALA A 423 1.36 14.67 5.72
CA ALA A 423 2.39 15.22 6.56
C ALA A 423 1.95 14.97 8.01
N ALA A 424 2.49 13.92 8.61
CA ALA A 424 2.03 13.44 9.92
C ALA A 424 2.37 14.41 11.04
N GLU A 425 3.44 15.19 10.90
CA GLU A 425 3.91 16.16 11.90
C GLU A 425 3.36 17.58 11.69
N GLU A 426 2.62 17.82 10.60
CA GLU A 426 1.94 19.10 10.30
C GLU A 426 1.16 19.62 11.50
N ASN A 427 1.31 20.92 11.80
CA ASN A 427 0.60 21.58 12.91
C ASN A 427 0.81 20.89 14.27
N PHE A 428 2.05 20.63 14.66
CA PHE A 428 2.42 19.95 15.92
C PHE A 428 1.88 18.52 16.03
N SER A 429 2.14 17.69 15.04
CA SER A 429 1.75 16.28 14.97
C SER A 429 0.23 16.05 14.99
N THR A 430 -0.57 17.03 14.59
CA THR A 430 -2.00 16.79 14.33
C THR A 430 -2.21 16.12 12.99
N GLY A 431 -1.31 16.35 12.06
CA GLY A 431 -1.31 15.81 10.71
C GLY A 431 -2.28 16.47 9.74
N ALA A 432 -1.95 16.37 8.47
CA ALA A 432 -2.81 16.78 7.36
C ALA A 432 -2.59 15.88 6.14
N VAL A 433 -3.59 15.86 5.26
CA VAL A 433 -3.54 15.08 4.00
C VAL A 433 -3.88 15.99 2.84
N TRP A 434 -3.02 16.01 1.83
CA TRP A 434 -3.26 16.69 0.56
C TRP A 434 -3.83 15.71 -0.45
N VAL A 435 -4.77 16.19 -1.24
CA VAL A 435 -5.36 15.47 -2.37
C VAL A 435 -5.02 16.25 -3.63
N LEU A 436 -4.12 15.71 -4.43
CA LEU A 436 -3.71 16.27 -5.71
C LEU A 436 -4.53 15.63 -6.84
N PRO A 437 -5.29 16.41 -7.62
CA PRO A 437 -6.10 15.87 -8.70
C PRO A 437 -5.29 15.18 -9.78
N GLY A 438 -5.80 14.07 -10.30
CA GLY A 438 -5.24 13.39 -11.46
C GLY A 438 -5.31 14.25 -12.73
N GLY A 439 -4.26 14.19 -13.54
CA GLY A 439 -4.13 14.85 -14.84
C GLY A 439 -3.83 13.86 -15.96
N THR A 440 -3.67 14.36 -17.19
CA THR A 440 -3.29 13.51 -18.36
C THR A 440 -1.84 13.03 -18.30
N GLY A 441 -1.00 13.68 -17.52
CA GLY A 441 0.41 13.32 -17.35
C GLY A 441 0.75 12.96 -15.90
N GLY A 442 -0.24 12.56 -15.11
CA GLY A 442 -0.12 12.30 -13.69
C GLY A 442 -0.76 13.38 -12.82
N PRO A 443 -0.60 13.32 -11.48
CA PRO A 443 -1.16 14.28 -10.54
C PRO A 443 -0.72 15.72 -10.80
N THR A 444 -1.56 16.68 -10.43
CA THR A 444 -1.28 18.11 -10.59
C THR A 444 -1.48 18.87 -9.28
N ALA A 445 -0.62 19.87 -9.03
CA ALA A 445 -0.80 20.77 -7.89
C ALA A 445 -2.07 21.63 -8.03
N LYS A 446 -2.43 22.00 -9.25
CA LYS A 446 -3.59 22.85 -9.51
C LYS A 446 -4.90 22.16 -9.12
N GLY A 447 -5.61 22.77 -8.18
CA GLY A 447 -6.88 22.24 -7.68
C GLY A 447 -6.70 21.28 -6.49
N SER A 448 -5.47 21.12 -5.99
CA SER A 448 -5.20 20.35 -4.79
C SER A 448 -5.95 20.93 -3.58
N ARG A 449 -6.20 20.07 -2.61
CA ARG A 449 -6.93 20.38 -1.38
C ARG A 449 -6.21 19.79 -0.19
N MET A 450 -6.23 20.50 0.94
CA MET A 450 -5.71 20.02 2.21
C MET A 450 -6.86 19.62 3.13
N ILE A 451 -6.73 18.48 3.78
CA ILE A 451 -7.65 17.94 4.78
C ILE A 451 -6.87 17.91 6.10
N THR A 452 -7.27 18.76 7.05
CA THR A 452 -6.63 18.81 8.36
C THR A 452 -7.39 17.98 9.39
N ALA A 453 -6.74 17.56 10.47
CA ALA A 453 -7.38 16.88 11.59
C ALA A 453 -8.62 17.63 12.11
N ALA A 454 -8.54 18.96 12.23
CA ALA A 454 -9.67 19.80 12.63
C ALA A 454 -10.84 19.73 11.64
N SER A 455 -10.58 19.67 10.34
CA SER A 455 -11.62 19.60 9.30
C SER A 455 -12.42 18.30 9.33
N VAL A 456 -11.84 17.24 9.89
CA VAL A 456 -12.49 15.93 10.07
C VAL A 456 -12.93 15.68 11.51
N GLY A 457 -12.81 16.67 12.38
CA GLY A 457 -13.43 16.68 13.72
C GLY A 457 -12.53 16.28 14.87
N PHE A 458 -11.21 16.17 14.67
CA PHE A 458 -10.26 16.01 15.76
C PHE A 458 -9.86 17.37 16.36
N PRO A 459 -9.59 17.44 17.66
CA PRO A 459 -9.11 18.66 18.30
C PRO A 459 -7.75 19.10 17.72
N GLN A 460 -7.54 20.41 17.63
CA GLN A 460 -6.21 20.95 17.37
C GLN A 460 -5.31 20.75 18.59
N LYS A 461 -4.03 20.49 18.39
CA LYS A 461 -2.99 20.28 19.41
C LYS A 461 -3.04 18.93 20.12
N GLU A 462 -3.64 17.94 19.54
CA GLU A 462 -3.48 16.54 19.93
C GLU A 462 -2.54 15.85 18.92
N ASN A 463 -1.77 14.88 19.38
CA ASN A 463 -0.89 14.05 18.55
C ASN A 463 -1.73 13.05 17.72
N THR A 464 -2.58 13.57 16.83
CA THR A 464 -3.54 12.78 16.06
C THR A 464 -2.88 12.02 14.93
N ARG A 465 -1.85 12.62 14.32
CA ARG A 465 -1.14 12.12 13.14
C ARG A 465 -2.11 11.69 12.04
N LEU A 466 -2.96 12.63 11.61
CA LEU A 466 -3.89 12.36 10.52
C LEU A 466 -3.13 12.08 9.22
N GLY A 467 -3.35 10.89 8.68
CA GLY A 467 -2.67 10.41 7.48
C GLY A 467 -1.57 9.37 7.76
N GLY A 468 -1.27 9.06 9.02
CA GLY A 468 -0.32 8.02 9.41
C GLY A 468 0.82 8.48 10.28
#